data_165e8e85cd2272a7fd4e6d4a27133368
#
_entry.id   165e8e85cd2272a7fd4e6d4a27133368
#
_cell.length_a   1.000
_cell.length_b   1.000
_cell.length_c   1.000
_cell.angle_alpha   90.00
_cell.angle_beta   90.00
_cell.angle_gamma   90.00
#
_symmetry.space_group_name_H-M   'P 1'
#
loop_
_entity.id
_entity.type
_entity.pdbx_description
1 polymer ?
#
loop_
_entity_poly.entity_id
_entity_poly.type
_entity_poly.pdbx_seq_one_letter_code
_entity_poly.pdbx_strand_id
1 'polypeptide(L)'
;MLLFKEAGEMKNMDPASADAQNLVKRIQDYITENFYTCTNKILRGLGKMYSGGGDFTTNIDSYGGEGTAIFVANAIEIYCDDAE
;
A
#
# COMPACT_ATOMS: atom_id res chain seq x y z
N MET A 1 0.17 -8.60 -8.11
CA MET A 1 1.16 -7.52 -8.26
C MET A 1 2.37 -7.82 -7.40
N LEU A 2 3.57 -7.77 -7.98
CA LEU A 2 4.79 -8.09 -7.24
C LEU A 2 5.05 -7.16 -6.04
N LEU A 3 4.59 -5.92 -6.13
CA LEU A 3 4.74 -4.96 -5.02
C LEU A 3 4.00 -5.41 -3.75
N PHE A 4 2.86 -6.05 -3.91
CA PHE A 4 2.14 -6.58 -2.75
C PHE A 4 2.83 -7.79 -2.14
N LYS A 5 3.53 -8.58 -2.95
CA LYS A 5 4.36 -9.66 -2.45
C LYS A 5 5.53 -9.12 -1.61
N GLU A 6 6.18 -8.06 -2.10
CA GLU A 6 7.23 -7.38 -1.33
C GLU A 6 6.67 -6.80 -0.03
N ALA A 7 5.46 -6.23 -0.07
CA ALA A 7 4.79 -5.73 1.13
C ALA A 7 4.58 -6.84 2.16
N GLY A 8 4.24 -8.05 1.70
CA GLY A 8 4.08 -9.20 2.59
C GLY A 8 5.38 -9.57 3.30
N GLU A 9 6.51 -9.39 2.64
CA GLU A 9 7.83 -9.63 3.24
C GLU A 9 8.15 -8.57 4.29
N MET A 10 7.56 -7.38 4.19
CA MET A 10 7.80 -6.25 5.10
C MET A 10 6.72 -6.09 6.17
N LYS A 11 5.67 -6.90 6.16
CA LYS A 11 4.49 -6.67 7.01
C LYS A 11 4.76 -6.67 8.52
N ASN A 12 5.91 -7.22 8.92
CA ASN A 12 6.34 -7.20 10.33
C ASN A 12 7.23 -6.00 10.65
N MET A 13 7.54 -5.16 9.66
CA MET A 13 8.32 -3.95 9.84
C MET A 13 7.42 -2.77 10.22
N ASP A 14 8.03 -1.70 10.68
CA ASP A 14 7.31 -0.45 10.94
C ASP A 14 6.81 0.14 9.61
N PRO A 15 5.51 0.40 9.45
CA PRO A 15 5.01 1.02 8.22
C PRO A 15 5.54 2.43 7.98
N ALA A 16 6.12 3.07 8.98
CA ALA A 16 6.79 4.36 8.83
C ALA A 16 8.26 4.24 8.44
N SER A 17 8.80 3.02 8.35
CA SER A 17 10.20 2.80 7.97
C SER A 17 10.47 3.29 6.56
N ALA A 18 11.74 3.61 6.26
CA ALA A 18 12.13 4.07 4.93
C ALA A 18 11.78 3.04 3.85
N ASP A 19 11.98 1.76 4.13
CA ASP A 19 11.67 0.70 3.18
C ASP A 19 10.17 0.64 2.88
N ALA A 20 9.33 0.74 3.91
CA ALA A 20 7.88 0.73 3.74
C ALA A 20 7.40 1.97 2.96
N GLN A 21 7.95 3.13 3.25
CA GLN A 21 7.59 4.37 2.56
C GLN A 21 8.05 4.35 1.10
N ASN A 22 9.22 3.79 0.81
CA ASN A 22 9.69 3.59 -0.56
C ASN A 22 8.78 2.63 -1.32
N LEU A 23 8.29 1.60 -0.68
CA LEU A 23 7.33 0.66 -1.29
C LEU A 23 6.04 1.39 -1.68
N VAL A 24 5.50 2.23 -0.81
CA VAL A 24 4.30 3.02 -1.10
C VAL A 24 4.52 3.90 -2.33
N LYS A 25 5.65 4.57 -2.40
CA LYS A 25 6.00 5.41 -3.56
C LYS A 25 6.03 4.57 -4.84
N ARG A 26 6.61 3.38 -4.80
CA ARG A 26 6.66 2.48 -5.94
C ARG A 26 5.26 2.03 -6.37
N ILE A 27 4.37 1.77 -5.42
CA ILE A 27 2.96 1.45 -5.71
C ILE A 27 2.29 2.63 -6.40
N GLN A 28 2.46 3.83 -5.89
CA GLN A 28 1.89 5.04 -6.47
C GLN A 28 2.40 5.25 -7.90
N ASP A 29 3.71 5.11 -8.12
CA ASP A 29 4.32 5.28 -9.44
C ASP A 29 3.82 4.20 -10.41
N TYR A 30 3.69 2.97 -9.97
CA TYR A 30 3.16 1.88 -10.78
C TYR A 30 1.74 2.17 -11.26
N ILE A 31 0.88 2.64 -10.37
CA ILE A 31 -0.50 3.00 -10.71
C ILE A 31 -0.52 4.16 -11.71
N THR A 32 0.31 5.17 -11.45
CA THR A 32 0.39 6.35 -12.32
C THR A 32 0.83 5.99 -13.74
N GLU A 33 1.77 5.07 -13.90
CA GLU A 33 2.27 4.67 -15.21
C GLU A 33 1.32 3.76 -15.97
N ASN A 34 0.57 2.91 -15.28
CA ASN A 34 -0.18 1.82 -15.92
C ASN A 34 -1.69 2.02 -15.98
N PHE A 35 -2.23 2.87 -15.15
CA PHE A 35 -3.69 3.04 -15.03
C PHE A 35 -4.14 4.49 -15.17
N TYR A 36 -3.76 5.34 -14.22
CA TYR A 36 -4.16 6.74 -14.18
C TYR A 36 -3.25 7.48 -13.20
N THR A 37 -3.24 8.81 -13.29
CA THR A 37 -2.46 9.62 -12.34
C THR A 37 -2.96 9.40 -10.92
N CYS A 38 -2.12 8.81 -10.08
CA CYS A 38 -2.45 8.51 -8.69
C CYS A 38 -1.92 9.61 -7.77
N THR A 39 -2.76 10.57 -7.45
CA THR A 39 -2.41 11.63 -6.49
C THR A 39 -2.40 11.06 -5.07
N ASN A 40 -1.82 11.81 -4.12
CA ASN A 40 -1.82 11.39 -2.72
C ASN A 40 -3.24 11.22 -2.18
N LYS A 41 -4.18 12.07 -2.59
CA LYS A 41 -5.58 11.96 -2.20
C LYS A 41 -6.21 10.66 -2.68
N ILE A 42 -5.94 10.28 -3.94
CA ILE A 42 -6.44 9.03 -4.51
C ILE A 42 -5.78 7.85 -3.80
N LEU A 43 -4.47 7.93 -3.57
CA LEU A 43 -3.72 6.87 -2.88
C LEU A 43 -4.27 6.63 -1.47
N ARG A 44 -4.58 7.69 -0.73
CA ARG A 44 -5.19 7.57 0.61
C ARG A 44 -6.53 6.84 0.55
N GLY A 45 -7.36 7.16 -0.46
CA GLY A 45 -8.63 6.47 -0.67
C GLY A 45 -8.44 4.98 -0.94
N LEU A 46 -7.44 4.64 -1.77
CA LEU A 46 -7.11 3.24 -2.03
C LEU A 46 -6.65 2.52 -0.77
N GLY A 47 -5.84 3.18 0.06
CA GLY A 47 -5.40 2.61 1.33
C GLY A 47 -6.57 2.25 2.25
N LYS A 48 -7.58 3.10 2.32
CA LYS A 48 -8.78 2.84 3.09
C LYS A 48 -9.56 1.64 2.54
N MET A 49 -9.61 1.48 1.22
CA MET A 49 -10.24 0.33 0.59
C MET A 49 -9.47 -0.95 0.90
N TYR A 50 -8.14 -0.90 0.91
CA TYR A 50 -7.29 -2.05 1.16
C TYR A 50 -7.47 -2.60 2.58
N SER A 51 -7.75 -1.75 3.56
CA SER A 51 -7.97 -2.16 4.96
C SER A 51 -9.44 -2.42 5.28
N GLY A 52 -10.33 -2.26 4.31
CA GLY A 52 -11.78 -2.34 4.54
C GLY A 52 -12.37 -3.73 4.69
N GLY A 53 -11.58 -4.78 4.52
CA GLY A 53 -12.05 -6.16 4.73
C GLY A 53 -12.82 -6.77 3.55
N GLY A 54 -12.81 -6.12 2.40
CA GLY A 54 -13.49 -6.63 1.20
C GLY A 54 -12.56 -7.41 0.27
N ASP A 55 -12.93 -7.49 -1.00
CA ASP A 55 -12.19 -8.24 -2.02
C ASP A 55 -10.76 -7.72 -2.19
N PHE A 56 -10.56 -6.40 -2.05
CA PHE A 56 -9.22 -5.82 -2.14
C PHE A 56 -8.30 -6.34 -1.05
N THR A 57 -8.81 -6.43 0.18
CA THR A 57 -8.04 -6.97 1.30
C THR A 57 -7.65 -8.42 1.02
N THR A 58 -8.61 -9.23 0.59
CA THR A 58 -8.39 -10.64 0.28
C THR A 58 -7.37 -10.81 -0.84
N ASN A 59 -7.48 -10.02 -1.91
CA ASN A 59 -6.57 -10.11 -3.04
C ASN A 59 -5.14 -9.74 -2.64
N ILE A 60 -4.96 -8.67 -1.87
CA ILE A 60 -3.64 -8.23 -1.42
C ILE A 60 -3.02 -9.28 -0.47
N ASP A 61 -3.81 -9.79 0.45
CA ASP A 61 -3.34 -10.81 1.39
C ASP A 61 -2.96 -12.11 0.67
N SER A 62 -3.59 -12.41 -0.46
CA SER A 62 -3.22 -13.59 -1.25
C SER A 62 -1.83 -13.48 -1.87
N TYR A 63 -1.33 -12.27 -2.12
CA TYR A 63 0.03 -12.05 -2.63
C TYR A 63 1.09 -12.09 -1.54
N GLY A 64 0.80 -11.54 -0.37
CA GLY A 64 1.80 -11.35 0.67
C GLY A 64 1.52 -12.06 1.98
N GLY A 65 0.36 -12.69 2.11
CA GLY A 65 -0.07 -13.33 3.35
C GLY A 65 -0.97 -12.44 4.19
N GLU A 66 -1.59 -13.04 5.20
CA GLU A 66 -2.51 -12.34 6.09
C GLU A 66 -1.86 -11.13 6.74
N GLY A 67 -2.56 -10.00 6.73
CA GLY A 67 -2.10 -8.75 7.32
C GLY A 67 -1.38 -7.82 6.35
N THR A 68 -1.08 -8.27 5.12
CA THR A 68 -0.39 -7.46 4.12
C THR A 68 -1.18 -6.21 3.74
N ALA A 69 -2.48 -6.36 3.51
CA ALA A 69 -3.33 -5.23 3.13
C ALA A 69 -3.37 -4.16 4.22
N ILE A 70 -3.45 -4.56 5.48
CA ILE A 70 -3.46 -3.64 6.62
C ILE A 70 -2.11 -2.92 6.72
N PHE A 71 -1.00 -3.64 6.54
CA PHE A 71 0.33 -3.04 6.53
C PHE A 71 0.46 -1.98 5.44
N VAL A 72 0.04 -2.30 4.22
CA VAL A 72 0.09 -1.36 3.08
C VAL A 72 -0.79 -0.14 3.37
N ALA A 73 -2.00 -0.34 3.89
CA ALA A 73 -2.92 0.75 4.21
C ALA A 73 -2.31 1.69 5.26
N ASN A 74 -1.69 1.15 6.30
CA ASN A 74 -1.03 1.95 7.34
C ASN A 74 0.15 2.73 6.76
N ALA A 75 0.95 2.09 5.90
CA ALA A 75 2.08 2.75 5.25
C ALA A 75 1.62 3.89 4.33
N ILE A 76 0.53 3.68 3.60
CA ILE A 76 -0.07 4.71 2.74
C ILE A 76 -0.54 5.90 3.57
N GLU A 77 -1.20 5.66 4.69
CA GLU A 77 -1.69 6.72 5.57
C GLU A 77 -0.53 7.61 6.03
N ILE A 78 0.55 7.00 6.50
CA ILE A 78 1.75 7.71 6.96
C ILE A 78 2.39 8.49 5.80
N TYR A 79 2.52 7.85 4.64
CA TYR A 79 3.10 8.48 3.45
C TYR A 79 2.31 9.73 3.05
N CYS A 80 0.99 9.64 3.02
CA CYS A 80 0.14 10.77 2.63
C CYS A 80 0.17 11.89 3.68
N ASP A 81 0.23 11.56 4.97
CA ASP A 81 0.32 12.55 6.03
C ASP A 81 1.63 13.33 5.94
N ASP A 82 2.74 12.65 5.68
CA ASP A 82 4.05 13.29 5.55
C ASP A 82 4.16 14.14 4.29
N ALA A 83 3.45 13.76 3.22
CA ALA A 83 3.51 14.46 1.94
C ALA A 83 2.58 15.67 1.85
N GLU A 84 1.66 15.80 2.79
CA GLU A 84 0.75 16.94 2.91
C GLU A 84 1.35 18.03 3.85
#